data_74ba868b4c08d7bc3a85112a44073431
#
_entry.id   74ba868b4c08d7bc3a85112a44073431
#
_cell.length_a   1.000
_cell.length_b   1.000
_cell.length_c   1.000
_cell.angle_alpha   90.00
_cell.angle_beta   90.00
_cell.angle_gamma   90.00
#
_symmetry.space_group_name_H-M   'P 1'
#
loop_
_entity.id
_entity.type
_entity.pdbx_description
1 polymer ?
#
loop_
_entity_poly.entity_id
_entity_poly.type
_entity_poly.pdbx_seq_one_letter_code
_entity_poly.pdbx_strand_id
1 'polypeptide(L)'
;YNMKAKILFFGKENDFYCQKAIDFIKQHFPDNTIIKAKRGQPYPHEMQSWEGDYIISYLSPWVIKENLLNRANKASINFHPGPPEYPGIGCTNFAVYDKVQTFGITCHHMLPKVDTGKIIQVDRFPLYETDSVYSLTQRCYAHILDMYYKIMEYIIKDKELPVSNEKWMRKPYTRKELNELCKINSNMDLDEIKRRVKAVTFPDAPGAYIEFGNMKFIYDINSK
;
A
#
# COMPACT_ATOMS: atom_id res chain seq x y z
N TYR A 1 9.05 27.02 -13.16
CA TYR A 1 8.02 26.45 -14.04
C TYR A 1 6.75 26.27 -13.20
N ASN A 2 5.76 27.11 -13.41
CA ASN A 2 4.44 26.97 -12.77
C ASN A 2 3.68 25.87 -13.52
N MET A 3 3.64 24.66 -12.98
CA MET A 3 2.93 23.52 -13.57
C MET A 3 1.43 23.77 -13.48
N LYS A 4 0.75 23.61 -14.62
CA LYS A 4 -0.71 23.82 -14.73
C LYS A 4 -1.53 22.57 -14.36
N ALA A 5 -0.89 21.43 -14.04
CA ALA A 5 -1.62 20.21 -13.75
C ALA A 5 -2.37 20.32 -12.42
N LYS A 6 -3.65 19.98 -12.45
CA LYS A 6 -4.52 19.92 -11.27
C LYS A 6 -4.48 18.51 -10.67
N ILE A 7 -4.12 18.44 -9.38
CA ILE A 7 -3.87 17.17 -8.69
C ILE A 7 -4.82 16.98 -7.51
N LEU A 8 -5.43 15.80 -7.42
CA LEU A 8 -6.08 15.30 -6.21
C LEU A 8 -5.18 14.22 -5.59
N PHE A 9 -4.77 14.45 -4.35
CA PHE A 9 -3.89 13.54 -3.61
C PHE A 9 -4.61 12.96 -2.40
N PHE A 10 -4.67 11.64 -2.34
CA PHE A 10 -5.14 10.88 -1.18
C PHE A 10 -3.95 10.28 -0.45
N GLY A 11 -3.78 10.63 0.81
CA GLY A 11 -2.64 10.20 1.61
C GLY A 11 -2.99 9.60 2.97
N LYS A 12 -1.98 8.97 3.56
CA LYS A 12 -2.04 8.46 4.93
C LYS A 12 -1.76 9.58 5.92
N GLU A 13 -2.64 9.75 6.91
CA GLU A 13 -2.45 10.72 7.99
C GLU A 13 -1.34 10.27 8.96
N ASN A 14 -0.60 11.22 9.53
CA ASN A 14 0.48 11.00 10.50
C ASN A 14 1.58 10.05 10.02
N ASP A 15 1.91 10.12 8.74
CA ASP A 15 2.98 9.34 8.13
C ASP A 15 4.07 10.28 7.58
N PHE A 16 5.33 10.02 7.98
CA PHE A 16 6.48 10.85 7.60
C PHE A 16 6.67 10.90 6.08
N TYR A 17 6.64 9.74 5.42
CA TYR A 17 6.88 9.65 3.97
C TYR A 17 5.75 10.28 3.18
N CYS A 18 4.51 10.07 3.60
CA CYS A 18 3.34 10.73 3.01
C CYS A 18 3.42 12.25 3.15
N GLN A 19 3.88 12.77 4.28
CA GLN A 19 4.07 14.22 4.46
C GLN A 19 5.12 14.76 3.50
N LYS A 20 6.22 14.05 3.25
CA LYS A 20 7.23 14.45 2.26
C LYS A 20 6.67 14.47 0.82
N ALA A 21 5.84 13.50 0.47
CA ALA A 21 5.14 13.51 -0.82
C ALA A 21 4.19 14.71 -0.96
N ILE A 22 3.47 15.07 0.11
CA ILE A 22 2.60 16.25 0.17
C ILE A 22 3.39 17.55 0.03
N ASP A 23 4.51 17.70 0.73
CA ASP A 23 5.37 18.87 0.65
C ASP A 23 5.85 19.09 -0.79
N PHE A 24 6.20 18.01 -1.49
CA PHE A 24 6.59 18.04 -2.89
C PHE A 24 5.45 18.54 -3.79
N ILE A 25 4.21 18.02 -3.60
CA ILE A 25 3.04 18.48 -4.38
C ILE A 25 2.80 19.97 -4.17
N LYS A 26 2.79 20.44 -2.93
CA LYS A 26 2.57 21.84 -2.61
C LYS A 26 3.61 22.77 -3.23
N GLN A 27 4.85 22.28 -3.32
CA GLN A 27 5.95 23.06 -3.92
C GLN A 27 5.84 23.17 -5.45
N HIS A 28 5.39 22.11 -6.13
CA HIS A 28 5.47 22.02 -7.60
C HIS A 28 4.11 22.20 -8.31
N PHE A 29 3.01 21.97 -7.63
CA PHE A 29 1.67 22.01 -8.21
C PHE A 29 0.74 22.95 -7.41
N PRO A 30 0.60 24.20 -7.83
CA PRO A 30 -0.23 25.17 -7.10
C PRO A 30 -1.72 24.80 -7.07
N ASP A 31 -2.22 24.14 -8.13
CA ASP A 31 -3.61 23.64 -8.15
C ASP A 31 -3.65 22.18 -7.64
N ASN A 32 -3.74 22.07 -6.32
CA ASN A 32 -3.79 20.78 -5.65
C ASN A 32 -4.89 20.70 -4.61
N THR A 33 -5.47 19.52 -4.45
CA THR A 33 -6.39 19.15 -3.36
C THR A 33 -5.80 17.96 -2.63
N ILE A 34 -5.58 18.08 -1.31
CA ILE A 34 -4.95 17.06 -0.50
C ILE A 34 -5.93 16.58 0.57
N ILE A 35 -6.19 15.27 0.57
CA ILE A 35 -7.03 14.59 1.54
C ILE A 35 -6.17 13.54 2.27
N LYS A 36 -6.11 13.63 3.59
CA LYS A 36 -5.41 12.66 4.45
C LYS A 36 -6.41 11.90 5.30
N ALA A 37 -6.15 10.61 5.53
CA ALA A 37 -6.98 9.79 6.38
C ALA A 37 -6.21 8.75 7.19
N LYS A 38 -6.83 8.36 8.30
CA LYS A 38 -6.53 7.16 9.07
C LYS A 38 -7.44 6.02 8.64
N ARG A 39 -7.00 4.79 8.92
CA ARG A 39 -7.84 3.61 8.73
C ARG A 39 -9.15 3.75 9.53
N GLY A 40 -10.28 3.39 8.90
CA GLY A 40 -11.60 3.44 9.52
C GLY A 40 -12.34 4.76 9.36
N GLN A 41 -11.69 5.80 8.84
CA GLN A 41 -12.39 7.04 8.51
C GLN A 41 -13.33 6.86 7.31
N PRO A 42 -14.49 7.55 7.30
CA PRO A 42 -15.44 7.48 6.20
C PRO A 42 -14.81 8.02 4.90
N TYR A 43 -15.25 7.47 3.78
CA TYR A 43 -14.81 7.92 2.46
C TYR A 43 -15.28 9.38 2.22
N PRO A 44 -14.42 10.28 1.67
CA PRO A 44 -14.77 11.67 1.41
C PRO A 44 -15.66 11.78 0.17
N HIS A 45 -16.96 11.59 0.34
CA HIS A 45 -17.93 11.56 -0.75
C HIS A 45 -18.02 12.89 -1.52
N GLU A 46 -17.69 14.00 -0.90
CA GLU A 46 -17.61 15.34 -1.50
C GLU A 46 -16.59 15.41 -2.63
N MET A 47 -15.56 14.55 -2.62
CA MET A 47 -14.56 14.49 -3.68
C MET A 47 -15.07 13.86 -4.99
N GLN A 48 -16.24 13.27 -5.01
CA GLN A 48 -16.80 12.64 -6.22
C GLN A 48 -17.11 13.63 -7.35
N SER A 49 -17.23 14.91 -7.03
CA SER A 49 -17.42 16.01 -8.01
C SER A 49 -16.12 16.64 -8.49
N TRP A 50 -14.96 16.25 -7.92
CA TRP A 50 -13.66 16.75 -8.34
C TRP A 50 -13.35 16.38 -9.79
N GLU A 51 -12.71 17.30 -10.52
CA GLU A 51 -12.22 17.10 -11.88
C GLU A 51 -10.82 17.72 -12.01
N GLY A 52 -9.92 17.05 -12.71
CA GLY A 52 -8.55 17.53 -12.92
C GLY A 52 -7.68 16.55 -13.69
N ASP A 53 -6.36 16.69 -13.60
CA ASP A 53 -5.44 15.93 -14.45
C ASP A 53 -5.01 14.61 -13.84
N TYR A 54 -4.69 14.60 -12.56
CA TYR A 54 -4.17 13.41 -11.88
C TYR A 54 -4.85 13.17 -10.55
N ILE A 55 -5.17 11.90 -10.29
CA ILE A 55 -5.53 11.40 -8.96
C ILE A 55 -4.38 10.53 -8.49
N ILE A 56 -3.81 10.86 -7.32
CA ILE A 56 -2.70 10.14 -6.72
C ILE A 56 -3.14 9.53 -5.40
N SER A 57 -3.01 8.21 -5.26
CA SER A 57 -3.19 7.48 -4.01
C SER A 57 -1.83 7.10 -3.45
N TYR A 58 -1.49 7.62 -2.28
CA TYR A 58 -0.23 7.41 -1.60
C TYR A 58 -0.47 6.84 -0.20
N LEU A 59 -0.38 5.53 -0.05
CA LEU A 59 -0.66 4.83 1.21
C LEU A 59 -2.04 5.13 1.79
N SER A 60 -2.99 5.56 0.96
CA SER A 60 -4.35 5.91 1.37
C SER A 60 -5.09 4.68 1.91
N PRO A 61 -5.88 4.81 3.00
CA PRO A 61 -6.70 3.72 3.50
C PRO A 61 -7.95 3.45 2.64
N TRP A 62 -8.27 4.33 1.67
CA TRP A 62 -9.48 4.25 0.87
C TRP A 62 -9.25 3.60 -0.48
N VAL A 63 -10.24 2.84 -0.91
CA VAL A 63 -10.38 2.41 -2.31
C VAL A 63 -11.12 3.53 -3.06
N ILE A 64 -10.46 4.11 -4.06
CA ILE A 64 -11.02 5.21 -4.84
C ILE A 64 -12.09 4.64 -5.79
N LYS A 65 -13.28 5.26 -5.76
CA LYS A 65 -14.43 4.80 -6.54
C LYS A 65 -14.30 5.15 -8.03
N GLU A 66 -14.88 4.31 -8.88
CA GLU A 66 -14.79 4.40 -10.34
C GLU A 66 -15.25 5.77 -10.89
N ASN A 67 -16.35 6.30 -10.36
CA ASN A 67 -16.86 7.61 -10.78
C ASN A 67 -15.87 8.74 -10.55
N LEU A 68 -15.01 8.65 -9.52
CA LEU A 68 -13.94 9.61 -9.29
C LEU A 68 -12.71 9.30 -10.16
N LEU A 69 -12.30 8.03 -10.29
CA LEU A 69 -11.17 7.63 -11.14
C LEU A 69 -11.33 8.14 -12.58
N ASN A 70 -12.55 8.12 -13.11
CA ASN A 70 -12.87 8.55 -14.47
C ASN A 70 -12.87 10.08 -14.67
N ARG A 71 -12.64 10.86 -13.60
CA ARG A 71 -12.56 12.33 -13.64
C ARG A 71 -11.13 12.87 -13.76
N ALA A 72 -10.14 11.98 -13.75
CA ALA A 72 -8.77 12.35 -14.04
C ALA A 72 -8.54 12.34 -15.56
N ASN A 73 -8.23 13.53 -16.12
CA ASN A 73 -8.04 13.70 -17.56
C ASN A 73 -6.79 12.96 -18.09
N LYS A 74 -5.76 12.78 -17.26
CA LYS A 74 -4.49 12.17 -17.64
C LYS A 74 -4.28 10.80 -17.00
N ALA A 75 -4.30 10.70 -15.66
CA ALA A 75 -4.12 9.42 -15.00
C ALA A 75 -4.63 9.42 -13.54
N SER A 76 -5.05 8.23 -13.10
CA SER A 76 -5.25 7.90 -11.69
C SER A 76 -4.22 6.84 -11.31
N ILE A 77 -3.31 7.13 -10.36
CA ILE A 77 -2.18 6.27 -10.00
C ILE A 77 -2.13 5.96 -8.52
N ASN A 78 -1.65 4.75 -8.19
CA ASN A 78 -1.46 4.30 -6.80
C ASN A 78 -0.03 3.82 -6.59
N PHE A 79 0.48 4.06 -5.39
CA PHE A 79 1.75 3.52 -4.91
C PHE A 79 1.46 2.41 -3.90
N HIS A 80 1.66 1.16 -4.34
CA HIS A 80 1.38 -0.05 -3.58
C HIS A 80 2.66 -0.54 -2.88
N PRO A 81 2.64 -0.83 -1.55
CA PRO A 81 3.80 -1.29 -0.79
C PRO A 81 4.07 -2.80 -0.96
N GLY A 82 3.93 -3.30 -2.16
CA GLY A 82 4.18 -4.69 -2.55
C GLY A 82 4.51 -4.83 -4.03
N PRO A 83 5.30 -5.85 -4.42
CA PRO A 83 5.53 -6.18 -5.81
C PRO A 83 4.32 -6.87 -6.44
N PRO A 84 4.30 -7.10 -7.76
CA PRO A 84 3.17 -7.71 -8.47
C PRO A 84 2.75 -9.11 -7.97
N GLU A 85 3.61 -9.80 -7.25
CA GLU A 85 3.36 -11.09 -6.60
C GLU A 85 2.47 -10.97 -5.35
N TYR A 86 2.39 -9.77 -4.75
CA TYR A 86 1.69 -9.52 -3.49
C TYR A 86 0.71 -8.35 -3.58
N PRO A 87 -0.28 -8.37 -4.49
CA PRO A 87 -1.33 -7.35 -4.55
C PRO A 87 -2.29 -7.46 -3.36
N GLY A 88 -2.92 -6.36 -2.98
CA GLY A 88 -3.97 -6.33 -1.97
C GLY A 88 -3.47 -6.14 -0.55
N ILE A 89 -4.23 -6.67 0.41
CA ILE A 89 -4.01 -6.45 1.84
C ILE A 89 -2.95 -7.42 2.39
N GLY A 90 -2.05 -6.91 3.26
CA GLY A 90 -1.09 -7.76 3.98
C GLY A 90 0.08 -8.23 3.12
N CYS A 91 0.42 -7.52 2.07
CA CYS A 91 1.51 -7.86 1.15
C CYS A 91 2.82 -8.18 1.90
N THR A 92 3.23 -7.36 2.87
CA THR A 92 4.42 -7.58 3.71
C THR A 92 4.27 -8.77 4.66
N ASN A 93 3.05 -9.01 5.18
CA ASN A 93 2.74 -10.17 6.03
C ASN A 93 2.95 -11.48 5.27
N PHE A 94 2.37 -11.59 4.08
CA PHE A 94 2.51 -12.80 3.25
C PHE A 94 3.94 -13.02 2.77
N ALA A 95 4.67 -11.95 2.40
CA ALA A 95 6.07 -12.07 2.02
C ALA A 95 6.96 -12.60 3.15
N VAL A 96 6.77 -12.13 4.38
CA VAL A 96 7.48 -12.65 5.57
C VAL A 96 7.07 -14.09 5.86
N TYR A 97 5.79 -14.44 5.71
CA TYR A 97 5.31 -15.81 5.84
C TYR A 97 5.92 -16.74 4.80
N ASP A 98 5.99 -16.32 3.54
CA ASP A 98 6.53 -17.11 2.42
C ASP A 98 8.07 -17.19 2.45
N LYS A 99 8.74 -16.40 3.31
CA LYS A 99 10.21 -16.34 3.43
C LYS A 99 10.89 -16.00 2.10
N VAL A 100 10.29 -15.13 1.29
CA VAL A 100 10.89 -14.73 0.02
C VAL A 100 12.17 -13.92 0.25
N GLN A 101 13.13 -14.05 -0.66
CA GLN A 101 14.42 -13.35 -0.56
C GLN A 101 14.40 -11.97 -1.23
N THR A 102 13.42 -11.72 -2.08
CA THR A 102 13.27 -10.45 -2.79
C THR A 102 11.84 -9.97 -2.62
N PHE A 103 11.70 -8.69 -2.33
CA PHE A 103 10.42 -7.99 -2.24
C PHE A 103 10.45 -6.74 -3.10
N GLY A 104 9.43 -5.89 -3.04
CA GLY A 104 9.40 -4.65 -3.84
C GLY A 104 8.16 -3.82 -3.61
N ILE A 105 8.04 -2.81 -4.44
CA ILE A 105 6.93 -1.86 -4.46
C ILE A 105 6.48 -1.64 -5.90
N THR A 106 5.23 -1.19 -6.08
CA THR A 106 4.63 -1.03 -7.42
C THR A 106 3.90 0.31 -7.52
N CYS A 107 4.21 1.08 -8.57
CA CYS A 107 3.33 2.16 -9.03
C CYS A 107 2.49 1.64 -10.20
N HIS A 108 1.18 1.87 -10.15
CA HIS A 108 0.25 1.38 -11.17
C HIS A 108 -0.93 2.32 -11.41
N HIS A 109 -1.56 2.22 -12.56
CA HIS A 109 -2.85 2.86 -12.81
C HIS A 109 -3.93 2.25 -11.93
N MET A 110 -4.79 3.08 -11.37
CA MET A 110 -5.92 2.61 -10.58
C MET A 110 -7.09 2.17 -11.46
N LEU A 111 -7.68 1.04 -11.10
CA LEU A 111 -8.96 0.54 -11.58
C LEU A 111 -9.93 0.39 -10.40
N PRO A 112 -11.23 0.23 -10.61
CA PRO A 112 -12.20 0.01 -9.54
C PRO A 112 -11.85 -1.17 -8.63
N LYS A 113 -11.20 -2.20 -9.19
CA LYS A 113 -10.66 -3.32 -8.43
C LYS A 113 -9.23 -3.00 -7.99
N VAL A 114 -8.97 -3.18 -6.69
CA VAL A 114 -7.67 -2.90 -6.05
C VAL A 114 -6.54 -3.68 -6.72
N ASP A 115 -5.40 -3.03 -6.94
CA ASP A 115 -4.15 -3.60 -7.44
C ASP A 115 -4.33 -4.52 -8.66
N THR A 116 -5.02 -4.03 -9.68
CA THR A 116 -5.28 -4.76 -10.93
C THR A 116 -4.98 -3.94 -12.18
N GLY A 117 -4.71 -2.65 -12.03
CA GLY A 117 -4.43 -1.75 -13.14
C GLY A 117 -3.05 -1.97 -13.76
N LYS A 118 -2.84 -1.37 -14.93
CA LYS A 118 -1.58 -1.46 -15.67
C LYS A 118 -0.42 -0.92 -14.83
N ILE A 119 0.66 -1.70 -14.74
CA ILE A 119 1.83 -1.35 -13.95
C ILE A 119 2.65 -0.30 -14.68
N ILE A 120 3.05 0.74 -13.93
CA ILE A 120 3.89 1.84 -14.40
C ILE A 120 5.35 1.53 -14.11
N GLN A 121 5.65 1.16 -12.85
CA GLN A 121 7.01 0.84 -12.41
C GLN A 121 6.98 -0.12 -11.23
N VAL A 122 7.99 -0.99 -11.17
CA VAL A 122 8.28 -1.87 -10.03
C VAL A 122 9.72 -1.66 -9.60
N ASP A 123 9.96 -1.44 -8.33
CA ASP A 123 11.30 -1.44 -7.74
C ASP A 123 11.43 -2.59 -6.76
N ARG A 124 12.53 -3.37 -6.87
CA ARG A 124 12.77 -4.56 -6.05
C ARG A 124 13.99 -4.37 -5.16
N PHE A 125 13.95 -5.00 -3.98
CA PHE A 125 15.02 -4.97 -2.99
C PHE A 125 15.05 -6.28 -2.19
N PRO A 126 16.18 -6.65 -1.56
CA PRO A 126 16.27 -7.84 -0.75
C PRO A 126 15.34 -7.83 0.47
N LEU A 127 14.77 -8.99 0.81
CA LEU A 127 14.13 -9.25 2.10
C LEU A 127 15.07 -10.13 2.91
N TYR A 128 15.40 -9.69 4.12
CA TYR A 128 16.35 -10.40 4.99
C TYR A 128 15.63 -11.22 6.05
N GLU A 129 16.26 -12.29 6.51
CA GLU A 129 15.70 -13.13 7.58
C GLU A 129 15.45 -12.33 8.88
N THR A 130 16.26 -11.30 9.12
CA THR A 130 16.13 -10.39 10.26
C THR A 130 14.97 -9.41 10.14
N ASP A 131 14.35 -9.28 8.97
CA ASP A 131 13.21 -8.39 8.79
C ASP A 131 11.99 -8.89 9.56
N SER A 132 11.33 -7.94 10.20
CA SER A 132 9.95 -8.07 10.68
C SER A 132 8.98 -7.50 9.63
N VAL A 133 7.69 -7.75 9.80
CA VAL A 133 6.66 -7.09 8.98
C VAL A 133 6.76 -5.57 9.11
N TYR A 134 7.07 -5.06 10.31
CA TYR A 134 7.24 -3.63 10.55
C TYR A 134 8.45 -3.04 9.79
N SER A 135 9.66 -3.63 9.95
CA SER A 135 10.86 -3.13 9.28
C SER A 135 10.73 -3.20 7.75
N LEU A 136 10.14 -4.27 7.22
CA LEU A 136 9.86 -4.41 5.81
C LEU A 136 8.89 -3.34 5.32
N THR A 137 7.81 -3.08 6.07
CA THR A 137 6.83 -2.03 5.74
C THR A 137 7.46 -0.64 5.70
N GLN A 138 8.30 -0.30 6.69
CA GLN A 138 9.01 0.99 6.73
C GLN A 138 9.95 1.14 5.54
N ARG A 139 10.65 0.07 5.15
CA ARG A 139 11.52 0.07 3.97
C ARG A 139 10.72 0.21 2.67
N CYS A 140 9.56 -0.42 2.56
CA CYS A 140 8.65 -0.18 1.44
C CYS A 140 8.27 1.29 1.33
N TYR A 141 7.94 1.95 2.44
CA TYR A 141 7.55 3.36 2.44
C TYR A 141 8.70 4.28 2.00
N ALA A 142 9.94 3.99 2.41
CA ALA A 142 11.11 4.71 1.94
C ALA A 142 11.30 4.57 0.42
N HIS A 143 11.24 3.34 -0.10
CA HIS A 143 11.33 3.08 -1.54
C HIS A 143 10.17 3.69 -2.33
N ILE A 144 8.96 3.70 -1.77
CA ILE A 144 7.80 4.37 -2.38
C ILE A 144 8.06 5.86 -2.54
N LEU A 145 8.66 6.52 -1.55
CA LEU A 145 8.97 7.95 -1.67
C LEU A 145 9.96 8.22 -2.80
N ASP A 146 11.01 7.41 -2.94
CA ASP A 146 11.98 7.53 -4.04
C ASP A 146 11.30 7.30 -5.40
N MET A 147 10.46 6.26 -5.51
CA MET A 147 9.69 5.99 -6.72
C MET A 147 8.72 7.13 -7.03
N TYR A 148 8.05 7.66 -6.00
CA TYR A 148 7.14 8.78 -6.12
C TYR A 148 7.83 10.00 -6.76
N TYR A 149 9.02 10.40 -6.28
CA TYR A 149 9.75 11.51 -6.86
C TYR A 149 10.08 11.26 -8.34
N LYS A 150 10.53 10.07 -8.70
CA LYS A 150 10.81 9.69 -10.10
C LYS A 150 9.57 9.79 -10.99
N ILE A 151 8.42 9.28 -10.53
CA ILE A 151 7.16 9.35 -11.27
C ILE A 151 6.66 10.80 -11.39
N MET A 152 6.76 11.59 -10.32
CA MET A 152 6.36 12.99 -10.34
C MET A 152 7.22 13.85 -11.29
N GLU A 153 8.48 13.47 -11.53
CA GLU A 153 9.31 14.13 -12.56
C GLU A 153 8.75 13.97 -13.98
N TYR A 154 8.15 12.84 -14.31
CA TYR A 154 7.46 12.68 -15.60
C TYR A 154 6.29 13.64 -15.70
N ILE A 155 5.49 13.77 -14.64
CA ILE A 155 4.35 14.69 -14.57
C ILE A 155 4.83 16.15 -14.68
N ILE A 156 5.89 16.52 -13.95
CA ILE A 156 6.48 17.88 -14.01
C ILE A 156 6.98 18.21 -15.42
N LYS A 157 7.57 17.25 -16.13
CA LYS A 157 8.11 17.44 -17.48
C LYS A 157 7.04 17.25 -18.58
N ASP A 158 5.78 17.07 -18.20
CA ASP A 158 4.64 16.76 -19.10
C ASP A 158 4.95 15.60 -20.07
N LYS A 159 5.62 14.57 -19.54
CA LYS A 159 5.96 13.35 -20.27
C LYS A 159 4.97 12.24 -19.96
N GLU A 160 4.83 11.32 -20.91
CA GLU A 160 4.07 10.08 -20.66
C GLU A 160 4.69 9.28 -19.51
N LEU A 161 3.81 8.72 -18.67
CA LEU A 161 4.24 7.86 -17.57
C LEU A 161 4.89 6.59 -18.14
N PRO A 162 5.90 6.03 -17.45
CA PRO A 162 6.51 4.77 -17.85
C PRO A 162 5.50 3.64 -17.97
N VAL A 163 5.84 2.65 -18.77
CA VAL A 163 5.05 1.43 -18.93
C VAL A 163 5.92 0.23 -18.60
N SER A 164 5.54 -0.52 -17.57
CA SER A 164 6.19 -1.78 -17.24
C SER A 164 5.59 -2.94 -18.04
N ASN A 165 6.44 -3.91 -18.41
CA ASN A 165 6.00 -5.19 -18.98
C ASN A 165 5.55 -6.20 -17.91
N GLU A 166 5.74 -5.88 -16.62
CA GLU A 166 5.32 -6.74 -15.52
C GLU A 166 3.79 -6.78 -15.41
N LYS A 167 3.29 -7.88 -14.86
CA LYS A 167 1.85 -8.12 -14.65
C LYS A 167 1.62 -8.59 -13.22
N TRP A 168 0.44 -8.30 -12.69
CA TRP A 168 0.01 -8.86 -11.42
C TRP A 168 -0.01 -10.39 -11.51
N MET A 169 0.67 -11.04 -10.58
CA MET A 169 0.91 -12.49 -10.60
C MET A 169 -0.25 -13.28 -9.99
N ARG A 170 -1.16 -12.60 -9.30
CA ARG A 170 -2.36 -13.19 -8.69
C ARG A 170 -3.47 -12.15 -8.50
N LYS A 171 -4.65 -12.61 -8.13
CA LYS A 171 -5.71 -11.73 -7.61
C LYS A 171 -5.30 -11.15 -6.23
N PRO A 172 -5.75 -9.93 -5.89
CA PRO A 172 -5.42 -9.28 -4.62
C PRO A 172 -5.74 -10.13 -3.40
N TYR A 173 -4.82 -10.14 -2.44
CA TYR A 173 -5.05 -10.71 -1.11
C TYR A 173 -6.20 -9.97 -0.40
N THR A 174 -7.02 -10.72 0.28
CA THR A 174 -8.21 -10.23 0.97
C THR A 174 -8.00 -10.13 2.48
N ARG A 175 -8.86 -9.36 3.15
CA ARG A 175 -8.90 -9.33 4.63
C ARG A 175 -9.14 -10.72 5.23
N LYS A 176 -9.95 -11.55 4.58
CA LYS A 176 -10.22 -12.92 5.01
C LYS A 176 -8.94 -13.76 5.01
N GLU A 177 -8.15 -13.70 3.94
CA GLU A 177 -6.88 -14.45 3.85
C GLU A 177 -5.90 -13.99 4.93
N LEU A 178 -5.78 -12.67 5.18
CA LEU A 178 -4.92 -12.17 6.26
C LEU A 178 -5.41 -12.61 7.64
N ASN A 179 -6.71 -12.61 7.89
CA ASN A 179 -7.28 -13.10 9.17
C ASN A 179 -7.01 -14.62 9.35
N GLU A 180 -7.09 -15.41 8.29
CA GLU A 180 -6.70 -16.83 8.34
C GLU A 180 -5.20 -17.03 8.63
N LEU A 181 -4.33 -16.15 8.12
CA LEU A 181 -2.92 -16.17 8.46
C LEU A 181 -2.68 -15.91 9.96
N CYS A 182 -3.49 -15.05 10.59
CA CYS A 182 -3.42 -14.77 12.01
C CYS A 182 -3.86 -15.94 12.92
N LYS A 183 -4.61 -16.89 12.36
CA LYS A 183 -5.20 -17.97 13.16
C LYS A 183 -4.19 -19.09 13.41
N ILE A 184 -4.05 -19.47 14.69
CA ILE A 184 -3.25 -20.61 15.15
C ILE A 184 -4.22 -21.71 15.59
N ASN A 185 -3.85 -22.98 15.39
CA ASN A 185 -4.59 -24.12 15.90
C ASN A 185 -3.66 -25.23 16.42
N SER A 186 -4.22 -26.17 17.18
CA SER A 186 -3.47 -27.25 17.85
C SER A 186 -2.84 -28.28 16.90
N ASN A 187 -3.21 -28.29 15.62
CA ASN A 187 -2.69 -29.21 14.63
C ASN A 187 -1.44 -28.67 13.92
N MET A 188 -1.07 -27.42 14.18
CA MET A 188 0.13 -26.80 13.64
C MET A 188 1.35 -27.21 14.48
N ASP A 189 2.46 -27.52 13.81
CA ASP A 189 3.74 -27.69 14.48
C ASP A 189 4.30 -26.34 14.95
N LEU A 190 5.35 -26.41 15.77
CA LEU A 190 5.95 -25.22 16.38
C LEU A 190 6.56 -24.26 15.32
N ASP A 191 7.08 -24.79 14.24
CA ASP A 191 7.72 -23.97 13.19
C ASP A 191 6.67 -23.20 12.40
N GLU A 192 5.54 -23.82 12.08
CA GLU A 192 4.40 -23.13 11.45
C GLU A 192 3.81 -22.07 12.39
N ILE A 193 3.68 -22.36 13.69
CA ILE A 193 3.22 -21.38 14.69
C ILE A 193 4.17 -20.16 14.72
N LYS A 194 5.47 -20.38 14.86
CA LYS A 194 6.49 -19.32 14.88
C LYS A 194 6.47 -18.49 13.59
N ARG A 195 6.34 -19.15 12.44
CA ARG A 195 6.27 -18.52 11.13
C ARG A 195 5.06 -17.60 11.01
N ARG A 196 3.88 -18.06 11.45
CA ARG A 196 2.66 -17.23 11.47
C ARG A 196 2.78 -16.06 12.46
N VAL A 197 3.23 -16.31 13.69
CA VAL A 197 3.46 -15.25 14.68
C VAL A 197 4.36 -14.17 14.11
N LYS A 198 5.51 -14.54 13.53
CA LYS A 198 6.42 -13.57 12.90
C LYS A 198 5.72 -12.78 11.78
N ALA A 199 4.95 -13.45 10.92
CA ALA A 199 4.29 -12.87 9.76
C ALA A 199 3.11 -11.94 10.09
N VAL A 200 2.52 -12.05 11.28
CA VAL A 200 1.35 -11.23 11.67
C VAL A 200 1.62 -10.27 12.83
N THR A 201 2.85 -10.27 13.36
CA THR A 201 3.26 -9.32 14.39
C THR A 201 3.54 -7.96 13.78
N PHE A 202 2.75 -6.97 14.16
CA PHE A 202 2.89 -5.57 13.76
C PHE A 202 2.43 -4.67 14.90
N PRO A 203 3.07 -3.51 15.17
CA PRO A 203 2.63 -2.58 16.19
C PRO A 203 1.15 -2.21 16.00
N ASP A 204 0.41 -2.20 17.10
CA ASP A 204 -1.03 -1.84 17.17
C ASP A 204 -1.96 -2.72 16.30
N ALA A 205 -1.49 -3.89 15.85
CA ALA A 205 -2.31 -4.87 15.15
C ALA A 205 -2.64 -6.06 16.07
N PRO A 206 -3.78 -6.76 15.83
CA PRO A 206 -4.24 -7.85 16.71
C PRO A 206 -3.26 -9.03 16.82
N GLY A 207 -2.40 -9.26 15.83
CA GLY A 207 -1.43 -10.36 15.85
C GLY A 207 -2.04 -11.75 15.70
N ALA A 208 -1.24 -12.79 16.10
CA ALA A 208 -1.67 -14.17 16.05
C ALA A 208 -2.66 -14.48 17.18
N TYR A 209 -3.59 -15.39 16.93
CA TYR A 209 -4.58 -15.79 17.92
C TYR A 209 -4.99 -17.26 17.78
N ILE A 210 -5.51 -17.82 18.88
CA ILE A 210 -6.15 -19.13 18.92
C ILE A 210 -7.59 -18.98 19.48
N GLU A 211 -8.50 -19.81 18.99
CA GLU A 211 -9.89 -19.83 19.42
C GLU A 211 -10.23 -21.17 20.09
N PHE A 212 -10.86 -21.11 21.25
CA PHE A 212 -11.47 -22.23 21.95
C PHE A 212 -12.94 -21.91 22.22
N GLY A 213 -13.85 -22.61 21.56
CA GLY A 213 -15.27 -22.26 21.61
C GLY A 213 -15.50 -20.82 21.16
N ASN A 214 -16.09 -20.01 22.05
CA ASN A 214 -16.36 -18.59 21.78
C ASN A 214 -15.27 -17.65 22.33
N MET A 215 -14.18 -18.18 22.87
CA MET A 215 -13.09 -17.39 23.44
C MET A 215 -11.94 -17.26 22.46
N LYS A 216 -11.44 -16.01 22.30
CA LYS A 216 -10.29 -15.69 21.47
C LYS A 216 -9.11 -15.28 22.34
N PHE A 217 -7.99 -15.97 22.23
CA PHE A 217 -6.74 -15.69 22.92
C PHE A 217 -5.73 -15.14 21.95
N ILE A 218 -5.24 -13.93 22.19
CA ILE A 218 -4.27 -13.24 21.33
C ILE A 218 -2.88 -13.47 21.92
N TYR A 219 -1.92 -13.80 21.05
CA TYR A 219 -0.53 -13.93 21.44
C TYR A 219 0.06 -12.56 21.77
N ASP A 220 0.54 -12.41 23.02
CA ASP A 220 1.26 -11.21 23.46
C ASP A 220 2.77 -11.43 23.31
N ILE A 221 3.38 -10.73 22.35
CA ILE A 221 4.82 -10.80 22.11
C ILE A 221 5.66 -10.26 23.29
N ASN A 222 5.08 -9.44 24.16
CA ASN A 222 5.75 -8.86 25.32
C ASN A 222 5.67 -9.75 26.56
N SER A 223 4.88 -10.82 26.54
CA SER A 223 4.78 -11.78 27.63
C SER A 223 5.94 -12.79 27.61
N LYS A 224 7.16 -12.31 27.86
CA LYS A 224 8.33 -13.17 28.09
C LYS A 224 8.67 -13.22 29.58
#